data_6af330c9817a352c69d41cf8bc7eb17f
#
_entry.id   6af330c9817a352c69d41cf8bc7eb17f
#
_cell.length_a   1.000
_cell.length_b   1.000
_cell.length_c   1.000
_cell.angle_alpha   90.00
_cell.angle_beta   90.00
_cell.angle_gamma   90.00
#
_symmetry.space_group_name_H-M   'P 1'
#
loop_
_entity.id
_entity.type
_entity.pdbx_description
1 polymer ?
#
loop_
_entity_poly.entity_id
_entity_poly.type
_entity_poly.pdbx_seq_one_letter_code
_entity_poly.pdbx_strand_id
1 'polypeptide(L)'
;MTDFTLTKDADGIATITWDVVGKSMNVLSLEGWDDLDGCVTDALGDDAVKGIVITSGKDTFAGGMDLNVIAKMKAMSGDDPAAGLMDGLMKSHAILRKIERANLDPKTNKGGKPVACVLPGTALGIGFEIPLACHRIF
;
A
#
# COMPACT_ATOMS: atom_id res chain seq x y z
N MET A 1 -1.30 9.70 -13.62
CA MET A 1 -2.59 9.36 -13.01
C MET A 1 -2.24 8.38 -11.90
N THR A 2 -2.56 8.70 -10.66
CA THR A 2 -2.16 7.94 -9.48
C THR A 2 -3.20 6.87 -9.17
N ASP A 3 -2.75 5.66 -8.78
CA ASP A 3 -3.64 4.56 -8.40
C ASP A 3 -4.14 4.70 -6.96
N PHE A 4 -3.38 5.42 -6.11
CA PHE A 4 -3.75 5.73 -4.74
C PHE A 4 -3.90 7.24 -4.55
N THR A 5 -4.88 7.64 -3.78
CA THR A 5 -5.12 9.04 -3.39
C THR A 5 -5.21 9.18 -1.89
N LEU A 6 -4.67 10.29 -1.36
CA LEU A 6 -4.69 10.61 0.06
C LEU A 6 -5.62 11.80 0.31
N THR A 7 -6.54 11.64 1.24
CA THR A 7 -7.37 12.72 1.78
C THR A 7 -7.26 12.75 3.29
N LYS A 8 -7.50 13.92 3.92
CA LYS A 8 -7.53 14.06 5.37
C LYS A 8 -8.78 14.83 5.78
N ASP A 9 -9.47 14.32 6.78
CA ASP A 9 -10.66 14.99 7.35
C ASP A 9 -10.30 15.95 8.49
N ALA A 10 -11.32 16.63 9.02
CA ALA A 10 -11.17 17.61 10.11
C ALA A 10 -10.77 16.98 11.46
N ASP A 11 -11.02 15.67 11.63
CA ASP A 11 -10.69 14.93 12.85
C ASP A 11 -9.24 14.41 12.83
N GLY A 12 -8.55 14.56 11.69
CA GLY A 12 -7.18 14.12 11.48
C GLY A 12 -7.08 12.66 11.04
N ILE A 13 -8.13 12.11 10.44
CA ILE A 13 -8.07 10.79 9.82
C ILE A 13 -7.64 10.94 8.37
N ALA A 14 -6.53 10.32 8.03
CA ALA A 14 -6.03 10.23 6.67
C ALA A 14 -6.64 9.00 6.00
N THR A 15 -7.30 9.17 4.87
CA THR A 15 -7.85 8.07 4.07
C THR A 15 -7.04 7.91 2.80
N ILE A 16 -6.46 6.73 2.62
CA ILE A 16 -5.76 6.31 1.41
C ILE A 16 -6.71 5.43 0.62
N THR A 17 -7.17 5.92 -0.52
CA THR A 17 -8.12 5.22 -1.39
C THR A 17 -7.42 4.65 -2.60
N TRP A 18 -7.53 3.35 -2.80
CA TRP A 18 -7.04 2.64 -3.98
C TRP A 18 -8.12 2.60 -5.07
N ASP A 19 -7.87 3.23 -6.20
CA ASP A 19 -8.82 3.28 -7.32
C ASP A 19 -8.10 3.36 -8.67
N VAL A 20 -7.79 2.19 -9.24
CA VAL A 20 -7.13 2.09 -10.55
C VAL A 20 -8.12 2.50 -11.65
N VAL A 21 -7.83 3.62 -12.31
CA VAL A 21 -8.71 4.19 -13.34
C VAL A 21 -8.86 3.24 -14.52
N GLY A 22 -10.10 3.07 -14.99
CA GLY A 22 -10.40 2.24 -16.16
C GLY A 22 -10.34 0.72 -15.92
N LYS A 23 -10.13 0.27 -14.68
CA LYS A 23 -10.20 -1.14 -14.30
C LYS A 23 -11.46 -1.40 -13.47
N SER A 24 -12.10 -2.53 -13.67
CA SER A 24 -13.24 -2.97 -12.81
C SER A 24 -12.79 -3.43 -11.42
N MET A 25 -11.51 -3.82 -11.28
CA MET A 25 -10.90 -4.28 -10.04
C MET A 25 -9.51 -3.65 -9.90
N ASN A 26 -9.13 -3.30 -8.68
CA ASN A 26 -7.77 -2.85 -8.42
C ASN A 26 -6.77 -3.98 -8.62
N VAL A 27 -5.69 -3.68 -9.32
CA VAL A 27 -4.52 -4.56 -9.47
C VAL A 27 -3.26 -3.76 -9.19
N LEU A 28 -2.34 -4.34 -8.45
CA LEU A 28 -1.16 -3.64 -7.99
C LEU A 28 -0.06 -3.67 -9.04
N SER A 29 0.30 -2.50 -9.53
CA SER A 29 1.40 -2.27 -10.47
C SER A 29 2.68 -1.86 -9.72
N LEU A 30 3.81 -1.71 -10.45
CA LEU A 30 5.03 -1.14 -9.86
C LEU A 30 4.83 0.33 -9.48
N GLU A 31 4.14 1.07 -10.34
CA GLU A 31 3.78 2.46 -10.12
C GLU A 31 2.80 2.59 -8.94
N GLY A 32 1.86 1.64 -8.79
CA GLY A 32 0.95 1.58 -7.65
C GLY A 32 1.66 1.38 -6.31
N TRP A 33 2.77 0.62 -6.27
CA TRP A 33 3.60 0.54 -5.08
C TRP A 33 4.22 1.89 -4.69
N ASP A 34 4.71 2.65 -5.68
CA ASP A 34 5.28 3.98 -5.43
C ASP A 34 4.22 4.98 -4.97
N ASP A 35 3.03 4.94 -5.56
CA ASP A 35 1.89 5.76 -5.12
C ASP A 35 1.46 5.45 -3.69
N LEU A 36 1.35 4.16 -3.33
CA LEU A 36 1.04 3.74 -1.96
C LEU A 36 2.10 4.20 -0.97
N ASP A 37 3.38 4.03 -1.32
CA ASP A 37 4.50 4.46 -0.47
C ASP A 37 4.47 5.97 -0.24
N GLY A 38 4.20 6.75 -1.27
CA GLY A 38 4.03 8.19 -1.19
C GLY A 38 2.90 8.58 -0.24
N CYS A 39 1.69 8.03 -0.44
CA CYS A 39 0.54 8.30 0.41
C CYS A 39 0.80 7.93 1.89
N VAL A 40 1.41 6.78 2.15
CA VAL A 40 1.75 6.34 3.51
C VAL A 40 2.80 7.26 4.14
N THR A 41 3.82 7.65 3.38
CA THR A 41 4.89 8.55 3.84
C THR A 41 4.33 9.92 4.21
N ASP A 42 3.47 10.49 3.36
CA ASP A 42 2.84 11.79 3.60
C ASP A 42 1.91 11.75 4.83
N ALA A 43 1.08 10.69 4.94
CA ALA A 43 0.20 10.52 6.10
C ALA A 43 0.97 10.33 7.41
N LEU A 44 2.09 9.61 7.38
CA LEU A 44 2.94 9.40 8.56
C LEU A 44 3.71 10.66 8.94
N GLY A 45 4.11 11.48 7.95
CA GLY A 45 4.86 12.72 8.15
C GLY A 45 4.02 13.92 8.58
N ASP A 46 2.69 13.88 8.41
CA ASP A 46 1.80 14.99 8.81
C ASP A 46 1.41 14.88 10.29
N ASP A 47 1.91 15.76 11.15
CA ASP A 47 1.62 15.78 12.60
C ASP A 47 0.13 15.93 12.92
N ALA A 48 -0.67 16.48 11.99
CA ALA A 48 -2.12 16.60 12.17
C ALA A 48 -2.87 15.29 11.90
N VAL A 49 -2.22 14.27 11.32
CA VAL A 49 -2.80 12.93 11.12
C VAL A 49 -2.70 12.12 12.40
N LYS A 50 -3.84 11.69 12.92
CA LYS A 50 -3.98 10.88 14.14
C LYS A 50 -4.16 9.39 13.86
N GLY A 51 -4.62 9.04 12.67
CA GLY A 51 -4.85 7.67 12.23
C GLY A 51 -4.99 7.59 10.72
N ILE A 52 -4.79 6.39 10.18
CA ILE A 52 -4.80 6.13 8.74
C ILE A 52 -5.83 5.05 8.44
N VAL A 53 -6.64 5.25 7.40
CA VAL A 53 -7.55 4.25 6.84
C VAL A 53 -7.11 3.98 5.41
N ILE A 54 -6.94 2.70 5.06
CA ILE A 54 -6.70 2.25 3.69
C ILE A 54 -7.96 1.56 3.19
N THR A 55 -8.46 1.95 2.04
CA THR A 55 -9.69 1.38 1.47
C THR A 55 -9.63 1.35 -0.06
N SER A 56 -10.69 0.84 -0.69
CA SER A 56 -10.89 0.82 -2.14
C SER A 56 -11.99 1.79 -2.55
N GLY A 57 -11.82 2.45 -3.69
CA GLY A 57 -12.87 3.19 -4.38
C GLY A 57 -13.83 2.31 -5.19
N LYS A 58 -13.70 0.97 -5.10
CA LYS A 58 -14.49 -0.02 -5.85
C LYS A 58 -15.24 -0.96 -4.90
N ASP A 59 -16.17 -1.75 -5.43
CA ASP A 59 -16.93 -2.76 -4.66
C ASP A 59 -16.05 -3.95 -4.20
N THR A 60 -14.85 -4.10 -4.76
CA THR A 60 -13.83 -5.07 -4.34
C THR A 60 -12.59 -4.34 -3.87
N PHE A 61 -11.79 -4.97 -3.00
CA PHE A 61 -10.54 -4.35 -2.57
C PHE A 61 -9.45 -4.49 -3.65
N ALA A 62 -9.08 -5.72 -4.02
CA ALA A 62 -8.04 -5.95 -5.02
C ALA A 62 -8.10 -7.35 -5.65
N GLY A 63 -7.72 -7.46 -6.92
CA GLY A 63 -7.52 -8.70 -7.66
C GLY A 63 -6.10 -9.27 -7.58
N GLY A 64 -5.20 -8.61 -6.85
CA GLY A 64 -3.81 -9.04 -6.72
C GLY A 64 -2.83 -8.20 -7.54
N MET A 65 -1.72 -8.82 -7.97
CA MET A 65 -0.70 -8.16 -8.77
C MET A 65 -1.14 -8.02 -10.24
N ASP A 66 -0.78 -6.90 -10.88
CA ASP A 66 -0.90 -6.78 -12.33
C ASP A 66 0.06 -7.78 -12.99
N LEU A 67 -0.47 -8.65 -13.85
CA LEU A 67 0.31 -9.70 -14.51
C LEU A 67 1.47 -9.16 -15.37
N ASN A 68 1.40 -7.90 -15.81
CA ASN A 68 2.47 -7.24 -16.53
C ASN A 68 3.68 -6.90 -15.65
N VAL A 69 3.53 -6.89 -14.33
CA VAL A 69 4.63 -6.57 -13.39
C VAL A 69 5.78 -7.56 -13.55
N ILE A 70 5.48 -8.87 -13.63
CA ILE A 70 6.52 -9.90 -13.77
C ILE A 70 7.32 -9.70 -15.07
N ALA A 71 6.63 -9.39 -16.17
CA ALA A 71 7.29 -9.11 -17.45
C ALA A 71 8.16 -7.86 -17.39
N LYS A 72 7.67 -6.78 -16.77
CA LYS A 72 8.43 -5.54 -16.55
C LYS A 72 9.65 -5.78 -15.66
N MET A 73 9.51 -6.47 -14.54
CA MET A 73 10.63 -6.77 -13.63
C MET A 73 11.70 -7.59 -14.34
N LYS A 74 11.32 -8.59 -15.12
CA LYS A 74 12.25 -9.39 -15.91
C LYS A 74 13.00 -8.53 -16.96
N ALA A 75 12.30 -7.61 -17.63
CA ALA A 75 12.92 -6.71 -18.60
C ALA A 75 13.88 -5.71 -17.96
N MET A 76 13.64 -5.29 -16.72
CA MET A 76 14.48 -4.35 -15.97
C MET A 76 15.70 -4.99 -15.30
N SER A 77 15.72 -6.32 -15.17
CA SER A 77 16.73 -7.05 -14.39
C SER A 77 18.07 -7.24 -15.10
N GLY A 78 18.22 -6.80 -16.37
CA GLY A 78 19.47 -6.93 -17.12
C GLY A 78 19.94 -8.39 -17.20
N ASP A 79 21.23 -8.59 -16.88
CA ASP A 79 21.86 -9.92 -16.96
C ASP A 79 21.57 -10.84 -15.78
N ASP A 80 20.99 -10.31 -14.68
CA ASP A 80 20.61 -11.10 -13.49
C ASP A 80 19.11 -10.92 -13.13
N PRO A 81 18.22 -11.70 -13.74
CA PRO A 81 16.78 -11.65 -13.45
C PRO A 81 16.41 -11.96 -12.00
N ALA A 82 17.23 -12.77 -11.31
CA ALA A 82 16.97 -13.13 -9.91
C ALA A 82 17.23 -11.95 -8.98
N ALA A 83 18.31 -11.20 -9.20
CA ALA A 83 18.61 -10.00 -8.43
C ALA A 83 17.52 -8.94 -8.59
N GLY A 84 17.09 -8.65 -9.82
CA GLY A 84 16.04 -7.66 -10.06
C GLY A 84 14.68 -8.04 -9.47
N LEU A 85 14.34 -9.33 -9.49
CA LEU A 85 13.13 -9.83 -8.81
C LEU A 85 13.24 -9.65 -7.29
N MET A 86 14.41 -9.98 -6.71
CA MET A 86 14.66 -9.82 -5.27
C MET A 86 14.54 -8.36 -4.85
N ASP A 87 15.13 -7.43 -5.60
CA ASP A 87 15.06 -5.99 -5.30
C ASP A 87 13.61 -5.48 -5.29
N GLY A 88 12.81 -5.91 -6.28
CA GLY A 88 11.39 -5.57 -6.33
C GLY A 88 10.59 -6.11 -5.15
N LEU A 89 10.86 -7.37 -4.74
CA LEU A 89 10.23 -7.97 -3.55
C LEU A 89 10.65 -7.25 -2.28
N MET A 90 11.92 -6.92 -2.12
CA MET A 90 12.42 -6.20 -0.94
C MET A 90 11.82 -4.80 -0.83
N LYS A 91 11.60 -4.12 -1.97
CA LYS A 91 10.92 -2.82 -1.99
C LYS A 91 9.48 -2.94 -1.50
N SER A 92 8.70 -3.90 -2.01
CA SER A 92 7.31 -4.10 -1.57
C SER A 92 7.24 -4.50 -0.09
N HIS A 93 8.13 -5.36 0.40
CA HIS A 93 8.23 -5.70 1.82
C HIS A 93 8.55 -4.48 2.69
N ALA A 94 9.41 -3.56 2.22
CA ALA A 94 9.73 -2.35 2.96
C ALA A 94 8.51 -1.43 3.12
N ILE A 95 7.65 -1.35 2.09
CA ILE A 95 6.40 -0.58 2.12
C ILE A 95 5.39 -1.21 3.09
N LEU A 96 5.17 -2.53 3.01
CA LEU A 96 4.30 -3.24 3.96
C LEU A 96 4.80 -3.09 5.40
N ARG A 97 6.12 -3.16 5.61
CA ARG A 97 6.73 -2.95 6.92
C ARG A 97 6.57 -1.51 7.42
N LYS A 98 6.57 -0.52 6.53
CA LYS A 98 6.28 0.88 6.88
C LYS A 98 4.85 1.03 7.40
N ILE A 99 3.86 0.38 6.74
CA ILE A 99 2.47 0.34 7.19
C ILE A 99 2.36 -0.33 8.57
N GLU A 100 2.94 -1.51 8.73
CA GLU A 100 2.91 -2.28 9.97
C GLU A 100 3.51 -1.50 11.16
N ARG A 101 4.61 -0.80 10.95
CA ARG A 101 5.27 -0.04 12.01
C ARG A 101 4.67 1.33 12.23
N ALA A 102 4.20 1.99 11.19
CA ALA A 102 3.52 3.28 11.20
C ALA A 102 4.16 4.31 12.16
N ASN A 103 5.49 4.49 12.06
CA ASN A 103 6.32 5.33 12.96
C ASN A 103 6.40 4.86 14.42
N LEU A 104 6.08 3.60 14.70
CA LEU A 104 6.30 3.04 16.03
C LEU A 104 7.79 3.02 16.38
N ASP A 105 8.17 3.53 17.54
CA ASP A 105 9.56 3.45 18.02
C ASP A 105 9.92 1.97 18.30
N PRO A 106 10.92 1.42 17.61
CA PRO A 106 11.27 0.00 17.72
C PRO A 106 11.85 -0.39 19.08
N LYS A 107 12.33 0.58 19.88
CA LYS A 107 12.90 0.33 21.21
C LYS A 107 11.86 0.33 22.33
N THR A 108 10.90 1.24 22.23
CA THR A 108 9.91 1.47 23.27
C THR A 108 8.55 0.85 22.94
N ASN A 109 8.31 0.49 21.68
CA ASN A 109 7.02 0.11 21.10
C ASN A 109 5.91 1.13 21.40
N LYS A 110 6.27 2.41 21.42
CA LYS A 110 5.35 3.53 21.67
C LYS A 110 5.37 4.50 20.50
N GLY A 111 4.39 5.38 20.49
CA GLY A 111 4.19 6.31 19.38
C GLY A 111 3.57 5.59 18.18
N GLY A 112 3.81 6.14 17.00
CA GLY A 112 3.20 5.65 15.77
C GLY A 112 1.75 6.09 15.59
N LYS A 113 1.18 5.73 14.45
CA LYS A 113 -0.21 6.05 14.10
C LYS A 113 -0.99 4.77 13.87
N PRO A 114 -2.21 4.61 14.37
CA PRO A 114 -3.03 3.45 14.04
C PRO A 114 -3.36 3.42 12.55
N VAL A 115 -3.27 2.24 11.95
CA VAL A 115 -3.63 2.00 10.55
C VAL A 115 -4.71 0.93 10.50
N ALA A 116 -5.84 1.25 9.91
CA ALA A 116 -6.94 0.32 9.67
C ALA A 116 -7.14 0.11 8.16
N CYS A 117 -7.58 -1.07 7.77
CA CYS A 117 -8.02 -1.35 6.42
C CYS A 117 -9.51 -1.65 6.39
N VAL A 118 -10.25 -1.05 5.45
CA VAL A 118 -11.65 -1.35 5.18
C VAL A 118 -11.74 -2.12 3.87
N LEU A 119 -12.27 -3.34 3.93
CA LEU A 119 -12.43 -4.23 2.77
C LEU A 119 -13.88 -4.19 2.29
N PRO A 120 -14.22 -3.45 1.22
CA PRO A 120 -15.57 -3.46 0.66
C PRO A 120 -15.96 -4.82 0.05
N GLY A 121 -14.96 -5.67 -0.24
CA GLY A 121 -15.19 -6.98 -0.82
C GLY A 121 -13.89 -7.76 -1.02
N THR A 122 -13.82 -8.55 -2.08
CA THR A 122 -12.72 -9.49 -2.37
C THR A 122 -11.34 -8.81 -2.37
N ALA A 123 -10.38 -9.43 -1.70
CA ALA A 123 -8.96 -9.09 -1.72
C ALA A 123 -8.13 -10.34 -1.97
N LEU A 124 -7.31 -10.38 -3.03
CA LEU A 124 -6.57 -11.55 -3.47
C LEU A 124 -5.06 -11.28 -3.55
N GLY A 125 -4.26 -12.32 -3.28
CA GLY A 125 -2.81 -12.29 -3.45
C GLY A 125 -2.16 -11.13 -2.71
N ILE A 126 -1.23 -10.44 -3.39
CA ILE A 126 -0.52 -9.25 -2.84
C ILE A 126 -1.49 -8.14 -2.41
N GLY A 127 -2.67 -8.04 -3.02
CA GLY A 127 -3.71 -7.10 -2.62
C GLY A 127 -4.25 -7.38 -1.22
N PHE A 128 -4.18 -8.62 -0.73
CA PHE A 128 -4.54 -8.96 0.65
C PHE A 128 -3.39 -8.75 1.64
N GLU A 129 -2.15 -8.70 1.18
CA GLU A 129 -1.00 -8.43 2.06
C GLU A 129 -1.01 -6.99 2.61
N ILE A 130 -1.59 -6.02 1.86
CA ILE A 130 -1.77 -4.65 2.37
C ILE A 130 -2.68 -4.62 3.60
N PRO A 131 -3.91 -5.20 3.59
CA PRO A 131 -4.73 -5.34 4.80
C PRO A 131 -4.03 -6.05 5.95
N LEU A 132 -3.27 -7.12 5.66
CA LEU A 132 -2.53 -7.89 6.69
C LEU A 132 -1.41 -7.07 7.34
N ALA A 133 -0.86 -6.08 6.66
CA ALA A 133 0.11 -5.14 7.22
C ALA A 133 -0.55 -4.06 8.11
N CYS A 134 -1.86 -3.89 8.04
CA CYS A 134 -2.60 -2.93 8.87
C CYS A 134 -2.85 -3.49 10.29
N HIS A 135 -3.10 -2.59 11.27
CA HIS A 135 -3.34 -3.00 12.66
C HIS A 135 -4.74 -3.57 12.88
N ARG A 136 -5.70 -3.23 12.00
CA ARG A 136 -7.09 -3.75 12.02
C ARG A 136 -7.64 -3.86 10.61
N ILE A 137 -8.48 -4.85 10.40
CA ILE A 137 -9.23 -5.08 9.16
C ILE A 137 -10.73 -5.08 9.50
N PHE A 138 -11.50 -4.39 8.68
CA PHE A 138 -12.97 -4.30 8.78
C PHE A 138 -13.64 -4.72 7.48
#